data_3d44120d1ebe2d9ed93c5f459a3a3354
#
_entry.id   3d44120d1ebe2d9ed93c5f459a3a3354
#
_cell.length_a   1.000
_cell.length_b   1.000
_cell.length_c   1.000
_cell.angle_alpha   90.00
_cell.angle_beta   90.00
_cell.angle_gamma   90.00
#
_symmetry.space_group_name_H-M   'P 1'
#
loop_
_entity.id
_entity.type
_entity.pdbx_description
1 polymer ?
#
loop_
_entity_poly.entity_id
_entity_poly.type
_entity_poly.pdbx_seq_one_letter_code
_entity_poly.pdbx_strand_id
1 'polypeptide(L)'
;MYPRLFSPLQLGAIELKNRIVMAAMTRARSPATVPNAANATYYAQRAGAGLIITEATQVSIQGRGAWATPGIHTPEQIAGWRRVTDAVH
;
A
#
# COMPACT_ATOMS: atom_id res chain seq x y z
N MET A 1 -25.10 -8.59 -10.97
CA MET A 1 -23.76 -8.07 -11.24
C MET A 1 -23.73 -6.57 -11.00
N TYR A 2 -22.57 -5.98 -10.75
CA TYR A 2 -22.46 -4.56 -10.37
C TYR A 2 -21.63 -3.79 -11.41
N PRO A 3 -22.21 -3.43 -12.56
CA PRO A 3 -21.43 -2.84 -13.66
C PRO A 3 -20.77 -1.52 -13.29
N ARG A 4 -21.41 -0.70 -12.45
CA ARG A 4 -20.79 0.56 -12.02
C ARG A 4 -19.56 0.35 -11.12
N LEU A 5 -19.62 -0.66 -10.25
CA LEU A 5 -18.52 -0.96 -9.31
C LEU A 5 -17.25 -1.34 -10.08
N PHE A 6 -17.39 -2.04 -11.19
CA PHE A 6 -16.26 -2.50 -11.99
C PHE A 6 -15.94 -1.59 -13.16
N SER A 7 -16.62 -0.45 -13.28
CA SER A 7 -16.32 0.52 -14.33
C SER A 7 -15.14 1.41 -13.93
N PRO A 8 -14.38 1.93 -14.90
CA PRO A 8 -13.27 2.85 -14.61
C PRO A 8 -13.76 4.14 -13.97
N LEU A 9 -12.90 4.76 -13.18
CA LEU A 9 -13.16 6.06 -12.55
C LEU A 9 -11.94 6.94 -12.70
N GLN A 10 -12.13 8.17 -13.18
CA GLN A 10 -11.09 9.18 -13.17
C GLN A 10 -11.06 9.84 -11.79
N LEU A 11 -9.95 9.65 -11.06
CA LEU A 11 -9.75 10.24 -9.75
C LEU A 11 -8.60 11.24 -9.84
N GLY A 12 -8.94 12.53 -10.00
CA GLY A 12 -7.94 13.55 -10.21
C GLY A 12 -7.11 13.25 -11.47
N ALA A 13 -5.80 13.13 -11.32
CA ALA A 13 -4.88 12.87 -12.43
C ALA A 13 -4.73 11.38 -12.77
N ILE A 14 -5.36 10.47 -12.01
CA ILE A 14 -5.22 9.03 -12.24
C ILE A 14 -6.55 8.40 -12.65
N GLU A 15 -6.46 7.36 -13.49
CA GLU A 15 -7.60 6.56 -13.88
C GLU A 15 -7.56 5.22 -13.14
N LEU A 16 -8.63 4.91 -12.42
CA LEU A 16 -8.77 3.64 -11.72
C LEU A 16 -9.51 2.64 -12.60
N LYS A 17 -9.04 1.38 -12.61
CA LYS A 17 -9.67 0.32 -13.42
C LYS A 17 -11.04 -0.09 -12.91
N ASN A 18 -11.33 0.16 -11.64
CA ASN A 18 -12.64 -0.07 -11.04
C ASN A 18 -12.82 0.86 -9.83
N ARG A 19 -13.97 0.79 -9.18
CA ARG A 19 -14.32 1.69 -8.07
C ARG A 19 -14.17 1.04 -6.69
N ILE A 20 -13.47 -0.08 -6.61
CA ILE A 20 -13.18 -0.75 -5.35
C ILE A 20 -11.90 -0.15 -4.77
N VAL A 21 -11.96 0.32 -3.54
CA VAL A 21 -10.82 0.92 -2.83
C VAL A 21 -10.51 0.08 -1.61
N MET A 22 -9.24 -0.36 -1.49
CA MET A 22 -8.77 -0.99 -0.28
C MET A 22 -8.46 0.09 0.75
N ALA A 23 -9.16 0.05 1.89
CA ALA A 23 -8.94 1.00 2.97
C ALA A 23 -7.59 0.76 3.65
N ALA A 24 -7.05 1.81 4.27
CA ALA A 24 -5.83 1.72 5.05
C ALA A 24 -6.06 0.85 6.30
N MET A 25 -5.18 -0.14 6.50
CA MET A 25 -5.23 -1.01 7.67
C MET A 25 -3.81 -1.30 8.14
N THR A 26 -3.47 -0.87 9.37
CA THR A 26 -2.17 -1.15 9.95
C THR A 26 -2.04 -2.66 10.17
N ARG A 27 -1.00 -3.27 9.58
CA ARG A 27 -0.78 -4.71 9.66
C ARG A 27 0.25 -5.11 10.71
N ALA A 28 1.16 -4.18 11.05
CA ALA A 28 2.24 -4.43 12.02
C ALA A 28 3.06 -5.67 11.65
N ARG A 29 3.45 -5.77 10.39
CA ARG A 29 4.23 -6.91 9.87
C ARG A 29 5.61 -6.52 9.37
N SER A 30 6.10 -5.33 9.75
CA SER A 30 7.41 -4.81 9.35
C SER A 30 8.25 -4.54 10.60
N PRO A 31 8.74 -5.58 11.32
CA PRO A 31 9.44 -5.38 12.61
C PRO A 31 10.68 -4.49 12.51
N ALA A 32 11.37 -4.53 11.37
CA ALA A 32 12.54 -3.68 11.12
C ALA A 32 12.19 -2.34 10.49
N THR A 33 10.91 -1.97 10.45
CA THR A 33 10.35 -0.76 9.81
C THR A 33 10.58 -0.68 8.30
N VAL A 34 11.09 -1.76 7.69
CA VAL A 34 11.30 -1.87 6.24
C VAL A 34 10.21 -2.76 5.66
N PRO A 35 9.47 -2.31 4.64
CA PRO A 35 8.52 -3.20 3.95
C PRO A 35 9.27 -4.42 3.40
N ASN A 36 8.73 -5.60 3.68
CA ASN A 36 9.38 -6.87 3.37
C ASN A 36 8.57 -7.66 2.33
N ALA A 37 9.02 -8.89 2.03
CA ALA A 37 8.36 -9.74 1.06
C ALA A 37 6.91 -10.07 1.46
N ALA A 38 6.63 -10.21 2.74
CA ALA A 38 5.26 -10.44 3.22
C ALA A 38 4.35 -9.25 2.92
N ASN A 39 4.86 -8.02 3.07
CA ASN A 39 4.12 -6.81 2.69
C ASN A 39 3.82 -6.81 1.19
N ALA A 40 4.81 -7.11 0.37
CA ALA A 40 4.63 -7.17 -1.08
C ALA A 40 3.58 -8.20 -1.47
N THR A 41 3.63 -9.40 -0.89
CA THR A 41 2.64 -10.46 -1.13
C THR A 41 1.25 -10.02 -0.70
N TYR A 42 1.12 -9.42 0.48
CA TYR A 42 -0.16 -8.96 1.01
C TYR A 42 -0.84 -7.97 0.05
N TYR A 43 -0.09 -6.97 -0.41
CA TYR A 43 -0.65 -5.98 -1.33
C TYR A 43 -0.88 -6.54 -2.73
N ALA A 44 -0.01 -7.42 -3.22
CA ALA A 44 -0.18 -8.07 -4.53
C ALA A 44 -1.45 -8.92 -4.58
N GLN A 45 -1.80 -9.59 -3.49
CA GLN A 45 -3.05 -10.36 -3.40
C GLN A 45 -4.29 -9.50 -3.54
N ARG A 46 -4.17 -8.20 -3.30
CA ARG A 46 -5.28 -7.24 -3.34
C ARG A 46 -5.19 -6.28 -4.52
N ALA A 47 -4.29 -6.55 -5.46
CA ALA A 47 -4.04 -5.68 -6.61
C ALA A 47 -5.23 -5.60 -7.59
N GLY A 48 -6.25 -6.44 -7.41
CA GLY A 48 -7.50 -6.34 -8.17
C GLY A 48 -8.33 -5.09 -7.85
N ALA A 49 -8.11 -4.46 -6.70
CA ALA A 49 -8.78 -3.19 -6.37
C ALA A 49 -8.32 -2.07 -7.31
N GLY A 50 -9.19 -1.09 -7.54
CA GLY A 50 -8.87 0.07 -8.35
C GLY A 50 -7.86 1.00 -7.68
N LEU A 51 -7.89 1.06 -6.36
CA LEU A 51 -6.97 1.86 -5.55
C LEU A 51 -6.67 1.15 -4.25
N ILE A 52 -5.42 1.16 -3.82
CA ILE A 52 -5.00 0.65 -2.53
C ILE A 52 -4.42 1.82 -1.72
N ILE A 53 -4.97 2.03 -0.52
CA ILE A 53 -4.40 2.95 0.45
C ILE A 53 -3.56 2.13 1.42
N THR A 54 -2.28 2.49 1.54
CA THR A 54 -1.35 1.71 2.35
C THR A 54 -1.65 1.83 3.85
N GLU A 55 -1.06 0.93 4.62
CA GLU A 55 -1.07 1.00 6.08
C GLU A 55 -0.35 2.23 6.59
N ALA A 56 -0.53 2.53 7.89
CA ALA A 56 0.16 3.63 8.55
C ALA A 56 1.67 3.49 8.34
N THR A 57 2.29 4.56 7.83
CA THR A 57 3.68 4.57 7.42
C THR A 57 4.33 5.85 7.96
N GLN A 58 5.39 5.72 8.75
CA GLN A 58 6.04 6.89 9.32
C GLN A 58 6.99 7.56 8.34
N VAL A 59 7.03 8.89 8.39
CA VAL A 59 7.89 9.70 7.53
C VAL A 59 9.22 10.08 8.20
N SER A 60 9.40 9.70 9.45
CA SER A 60 10.61 9.93 10.23
C SER A 60 10.63 9.00 11.44
N ILE A 61 11.78 8.89 12.10
CA ILE A 61 11.89 8.11 13.34
C ILE A 61 10.91 8.64 14.39
N GLN A 62 10.78 9.95 14.49
CA GLN A 62 9.87 10.60 15.44
C GLN A 62 8.41 10.33 15.13
N GLY A 63 8.10 10.08 13.86
CA GLY A 63 6.74 9.80 13.41
C GLY A 63 6.24 8.39 13.69
N ARG A 64 7.10 7.51 14.23
CA ARG A 64 6.72 6.13 14.49
C ARG A 64 5.68 6.04 15.62
N GLY A 65 4.47 5.59 15.27
CA GLY A 65 3.37 5.53 16.22
C GLY A 65 3.10 4.15 16.78
N ALA A 66 3.31 3.10 15.99
CA ALA A 66 2.97 1.73 16.40
C ALA A 66 4.15 0.80 16.12
N TRP A 67 4.19 -0.34 16.83
CA TRP A 67 5.23 -1.35 16.64
C TRP A 67 5.08 -2.03 15.27
N ALA A 68 6.22 -2.34 14.65
CA ALA A 68 6.29 -3.08 13.39
C ALA A 68 5.59 -2.40 12.22
N THR A 69 5.38 -1.08 12.27
CA THR A 69 4.90 -0.32 11.13
C THR A 69 6.05 0.08 10.22
N PRO A 70 5.84 0.08 8.88
CA PRO A 70 6.90 0.46 7.96
C PRO A 70 7.14 1.95 7.94
N GLY A 71 8.34 2.35 7.53
CA GLY A 71 8.67 3.75 7.27
C GLY A 71 8.86 4.00 5.78
N ILE A 72 8.99 5.27 5.42
CA ILE A 72 9.25 5.70 4.04
C ILE A 72 10.30 6.82 4.01
N HIS A 73 11.24 6.81 4.94
CA HIS A 73 12.22 7.90 5.09
C HIS A 73 13.68 7.44 4.93
N THR A 74 13.96 6.14 4.85
CA THR A 74 15.32 5.63 4.60
C THR A 74 15.42 5.00 3.21
N PRO A 75 16.65 4.92 2.64
CA PRO A 75 16.82 4.24 1.36
C PRO A 75 16.33 2.79 1.36
N GLU A 76 16.55 2.05 2.45
CA GLU A 76 16.11 0.66 2.59
C GLU A 76 14.59 0.56 2.61
N GLN A 77 13.93 1.49 3.31
CA GLN A 77 12.47 1.55 3.37
C GLN A 77 11.88 1.88 2.00
N ILE A 78 12.47 2.83 1.30
CA ILE A 78 12.03 3.21 -0.05
C ILE A 78 12.19 2.03 -1.01
N ALA A 79 13.31 1.32 -0.94
CA ALA A 79 13.53 0.11 -1.74
C ALA A 79 12.50 -0.97 -1.43
N GLY A 80 12.15 -1.13 -0.15
CA GLY A 80 11.10 -2.06 0.27
C GLY A 80 9.73 -1.70 -0.31
N TRP A 81 9.36 -0.42 -0.26
CA TRP A 81 8.10 0.05 -0.87
C TRP A 81 8.11 -0.10 -2.38
N ARG A 82 9.26 0.06 -3.03
CA ARG A 82 9.36 -0.16 -4.48
C ARG A 82 9.04 -1.61 -4.83
N ARG A 83 9.47 -2.58 -4.03
CA ARG A 83 9.09 -3.99 -4.25
C ARG A 83 7.58 -4.17 -4.10
N VAL A 84 6.95 -3.48 -3.15
CA VAL A 84 5.49 -3.52 -2.97
C VAL A 84 4.79 -2.96 -4.21
N THR A 85 5.18 -1.77 -4.66
CA THR A 85 4.54 -1.15 -5.83
C THR A 85 4.76 -1.96 -7.10
N ASP A 86 5.95 -2.53 -7.30
CA ASP A 86 6.24 -3.40 -8.44
C ASP A 86 5.36 -4.65 -8.42
N ALA A 87 5.12 -5.22 -7.24
CA ALA A 87 4.28 -6.42 -7.09
C ALA A 87 2.79 -6.10 -7.36
N VAL A 88 2.34 -4.88 -7.05
CA VAL A 88 0.96 -4.44 -7.28
C VAL A 88 0.74 -4.09 -8.77
N HIS A 89 1.69 -3.40 -9.36
CA HIS A 89 1.60 -2.96 -10.75
C HIS A 89 2.12 -4.03 -11.69
#